data_1807bb7a1c8772b72ff60293f3215924
#
_entry.id   1807bb7a1c8772b72ff60293f3215924
#
_cell.length_a   1.000
_cell.length_b   1.000
_cell.length_c   1.000
_cell.angle_alpha   90.00
_cell.angle_beta   90.00
_cell.angle_gamma   90.00
#
_symmetry.space_group_name_H-M   'P 1'
#
loop_
_entity.id
_entity.type
_entity.pdbx_description
1 polymer ?
#
loop_
_entity_poly.entity_id
_entity_poly.type
_entity_poly.pdbx_seq_one_letter_code
_entity_poly.pdbx_strand_id
1 'polypeptide(L)' 'MSLCPMCDHCPEVVLVADEVRIGEAGNLVVLKRDEWNVLVEAIKSGRLSRV' A
#
# COMPACT_ATOMS: atom_id res chain seq x y z
N MET A 1 -1.95 8.53 -1.25
CA MET A 1 -3.31 8.09 -1.63
C MET A 1 -3.99 7.46 -0.43
N SER A 2 -5.15 7.95 -0.08
CA SER A 2 -5.91 7.38 1.03
C SER A 2 -6.64 6.12 0.59
N LEU A 3 -6.65 5.11 1.45
CA LEU A 3 -7.37 3.87 1.17
C LEU A 3 -8.77 3.87 1.74
N CYS A 4 -9.14 4.91 2.47
CA CYS A 4 -10.47 5.02 3.05
C CYS A 4 -11.27 6.09 2.31
N PRO A 5 -12.38 5.75 1.69
CA PRO A 5 -13.14 6.75 0.94
C PRO A 5 -13.94 7.72 1.83
N MET A 6 -14.06 7.43 3.11
CA MET A 6 -14.99 8.16 3.95
C MET A 6 -14.45 8.72 5.24
N CYS A 7 -13.18 8.59 5.53
CA CYS A 7 -12.64 9.09 6.79
C CYS A 7 -11.28 9.76 6.59
N ASP A 8 -10.91 10.58 7.57
CA ASP A 8 -9.69 11.36 7.48
C ASP A 8 -8.46 10.65 8.07
N HIS A 9 -8.69 9.55 8.76
CA HIS A 9 -7.62 8.84 9.47
C HIS A 9 -7.39 7.45 8.93
N CYS A 10 -7.65 7.29 7.66
CA CYS A 10 -7.52 5.98 7.02
C CYS A 10 -6.08 5.70 6.64
N PRO A 11 -5.71 4.43 6.51
CA PRO A 11 -4.40 4.07 6.00
C PRO A 11 -4.13 4.71 4.65
N GLU A 12 -2.89 5.08 4.43
CA GLU A 12 -2.47 5.66 3.18
C GLU A 12 -1.40 4.84 2.50
N VAL A 13 -1.31 4.97 1.19
CA VAL A 13 -0.19 4.46 0.42
C VAL A 13 0.60 5.67 -0.07
N VAL A 14 1.86 5.76 0.33
CA VAL A 14 2.72 6.87 -0.04
C VAL A 14 3.94 6.33 -0.78
N LEU A 15 4.12 6.78 -2.00
CA LEU A 15 5.27 6.41 -2.82
C LEU A 15 6.37 7.45 -2.62
N VAL A 16 7.52 7.02 -2.12
CA VAL A 16 8.69 7.87 -2.01
C VAL A 16 9.81 7.27 -2.86
N ALA A 17 10.93 7.98 -2.97
CA ALA A 17 11.96 7.61 -3.95
C ALA A 17 12.43 6.16 -3.85
N ASP A 18 12.62 5.65 -2.63
CA ASP A 18 13.22 4.33 -2.43
C ASP A 18 12.30 3.33 -1.74
N GLU A 19 11.09 3.74 -1.38
CA GLU A 19 10.22 2.88 -0.60
C GLU A 19 8.76 3.26 -0.78
N VAL A 20 7.89 2.35 -0.35
CA VAL A 20 6.44 2.61 -0.31
C VAL A 20 5.99 2.40 1.11
N ARG A 21 5.28 3.36 1.66
CA ARG A 21 4.75 3.29 3.01
C ARG A 21 3.25 3.07 2.95
N ILE A 22 2.79 2.07 3.67
CA ILE A 22 1.37 1.72 3.71
C ILE A 22 0.93 1.69 5.16
N GLY A 23 -0.09 2.43 5.47
CA GLY A 23 -0.66 2.42 6.80
C GLY A 23 -0.84 3.81 7.39
N GLU A 24 -0.79 3.87 8.70
CA GLU A 24 -0.98 5.10 9.44
C GLU A 24 -0.11 5.07 10.69
N ALA A 25 -0.06 6.18 11.42
CA ALA A 25 0.75 6.28 12.62
C ALA A 25 0.42 5.13 13.58
N GLY A 26 1.46 4.42 14.03
CA GLY A 26 1.27 3.28 14.92
C GLY A 26 0.97 1.97 14.21
N ASN A 27 0.75 1.98 12.91
CA ASN A 27 0.45 0.78 12.14
C ASN A 27 0.92 0.98 10.71
N LEU A 28 2.23 1.00 10.54
CA LEU A 28 2.84 1.34 9.26
C LEU A 28 3.71 0.20 8.76
N VAL A 29 3.54 -0.13 7.49
CA VAL A 29 4.38 -1.09 6.79
C VAL A 29 5.21 -0.34 5.77
N VAL A 30 6.51 -0.61 5.72
CA VAL A 30 7.41 -0.03 4.74
C VAL A 30 7.89 -1.14 3.82
N LEU A 31 7.65 -0.96 2.53
CA LEU A 31 8.06 -1.91 1.50
C LEU A 31 9.17 -1.30 0.67
N LYS A 32 10.14 -2.11 0.27
CA LYS A 32 11.12 -1.72 -0.72
C LYS A 32 10.47 -1.70 -2.09
N ARG A 33 11.11 -1.05 -3.05
CA ARG A 33 10.57 -0.94 -4.40
C ARG A 33 10.26 -2.29 -5.01
N ASP A 34 11.16 -3.24 -4.86
CA ASP A 34 10.97 -4.59 -5.41
C ASP A 34 9.77 -5.28 -4.78
N GLU A 35 9.63 -5.13 -3.47
CA GLU A 35 8.53 -5.74 -2.73
C GLU A 35 7.19 -5.12 -3.15
N TRP A 36 7.18 -3.82 -3.34
CA TRP A 36 5.99 -3.13 -3.83
C TRP A 36 5.61 -3.63 -5.22
N ASN A 37 6.59 -3.81 -6.10
CA ASN A 37 6.31 -4.28 -7.44
C ASN A 37 5.77 -5.70 -7.46
N VAL A 38 6.23 -6.54 -6.55
CA VAL A 38 5.68 -7.89 -6.39
C VAL A 38 4.21 -7.82 -5.97
N LEU A 39 3.89 -6.93 -5.05
CA LEU A 39 2.50 -6.73 -4.62
C LEU A 39 1.62 -6.26 -5.78
N VAL A 40 2.09 -5.30 -6.55
CA VAL A 40 1.35 -4.79 -7.69
C VAL A 40 1.08 -5.92 -8.70
N GLU A 41 2.09 -6.74 -8.98
CA GLU A 41 1.91 -7.87 -9.90
C GLU A 41 0.97 -8.91 -9.36
N ALA A 42 0.99 -9.17 -8.06
CA ALA A 42 0.07 -10.11 -7.44
C ALA A 42 -1.38 -9.66 -7.59
N ILE A 43 -1.62 -8.37 -7.47
CA ILE A 43 -2.96 -7.80 -7.66
C ILE A 43 -3.38 -7.89 -9.13
N LYS A 44 -2.49 -7.52 -10.03
CA LYS A 44 -2.78 -7.54 -11.47
C LYS A 44 -3.03 -8.95 -11.98
N SER A 45 -2.34 -9.93 -11.44
CA SER A 45 -2.47 -11.34 -11.88
C SER A 45 -3.64 -12.05 -11.20
N GLY A 46 -4.30 -11.43 -10.24
CA GLY A 46 -5.43 -12.02 -9.55
C GLY A 46 -5.07 -12.90 -8.36
N ARG A 47 -3.79 -12.99 -8.00
CA ARG A 47 -3.40 -13.73 -6.79
C ARG A 47 -3.90 -13.06 -5.53
N LEU A 48 -3.99 -11.73 -5.56
CA LEU A 48 -4.59 -10.95 -4.49
C LEU A 48 -5.75 -10.18 -5.11
N SER A 49 -6.93 -10.37 -4.59
CA SER A 49 -8.12 -9.74 -5.16
C SER A 49 -9.00 -9.17 -4.06
N ARG A 50 -10.10 -8.57 -4.48
CA ARG A 50 -11.08 -8.01 -3.56
C ARG A 50 -11.66 -9.09 -2.66
N VAL A 51 -12.01 -8.68 -1.49
CA VAL A 51 -12.64 -9.59 -0.52
C VAL A 51 -14.08 -9.16 -0.23
#